data_f3cd74270a8af5693eeb60654da26ca4
#
_entry.id   f3cd74270a8af5693eeb60654da26ca4
#
_cell.length_a   1.000
_cell.length_b   1.000
_cell.length_c   1.000
_cell.angle_alpha   90.00
_cell.angle_beta   90.00
_cell.angle_gamma   90.00
#
_symmetry.space_group_name_H-M   'P 1'
#
loop_
_entity.id
_entity.type
_entity.pdbx_description
1 polymer ?
#
loop_
_entity_poly.entity_id
_entity_poly.type
_entity_poly.pdbx_seq_one_letter_code
_entity_poly.pdbx_strand_id
1 'polypeptide(L)'
;RKVQVTGGSTYTVSLPKDWATDNDVEAGSVVEFHSEEDLLLLSPRREEERTEGTLDITGLEDKYELTRAVMTMYVSGFDVIRLETPRITAAQRRVIREATQGLVGLEVIEETSERVVLRDLLDSSELSVHNAITRMRLVSLTMLEDAVEALVDGDDDLARDVMERDDDVDRLWYMVSRVFRTVLRNPTAATEVGLPRDTCFDFQSSARQLERIADHATKIADLAVTLEAVPDTVGTPLRALHEEAA
;
A
#
# COMPACT_ATOMS: atom_id res chain seq x y z
N ARG A 1 -27.17 13.70 22.39
CA ARG A 1 -27.86 14.92 21.93
C ARG A 1 -29.29 14.55 21.48
N LYS A 2 -30.23 15.51 21.57
CA LYS A 2 -31.60 15.29 21.06
C LYS A 2 -31.71 15.87 19.66
N VAL A 3 -32.31 15.12 18.77
CA VAL A 3 -32.67 15.58 17.43
C VAL A 3 -33.90 16.51 17.54
N GLN A 4 -33.89 17.59 16.81
CA GLN A 4 -35.00 18.55 16.69
C GLN A 4 -35.43 18.64 15.23
N VAL A 5 -36.71 18.95 14.99
CA VAL A 5 -37.25 19.19 13.66
C VAL A 5 -37.38 20.70 13.46
N THR A 6 -36.81 21.22 12.40
CA THR A 6 -36.87 22.65 12.05
C THR A 6 -37.47 22.79 10.65
N GLY A 7 -38.43 23.70 10.50
CA GLY A 7 -39.08 23.95 9.21
C GLY A 7 -39.91 22.79 8.63
N GLY A 8 -40.24 21.78 9.44
CA GLY A 8 -41.09 20.64 9.06
C GLY A 8 -40.42 19.53 8.28
N SER A 9 -39.24 19.71 7.71
CA SER A 9 -38.55 18.71 6.89
C SER A 9 -37.07 18.50 7.23
N THR A 10 -36.49 19.34 8.09
CA THR A 10 -35.06 19.28 8.43
C THR A 10 -34.87 18.83 9.87
N TYR A 11 -34.04 17.80 10.05
CA TYR A 11 -33.59 17.38 11.37
C TYR A 11 -32.30 18.13 11.74
N THR A 12 -32.26 18.68 12.96
CA THR A 12 -31.10 19.40 13.50
C THR A 12 -30.59 18.72 14.76
N VAL A 13 -29.27 18.67 14.89
CA VAL A 13 -28.57 18.22 16.10
C VAL A 13 -27.48 19.23 16.44
N SER A 14 -27.34 19.58 17.75
CA SER A 14 -26.29 20.48 18.19
C SER A 14 -24.93 19.78 18.22
N LEU A 15 -23.93 20.39 17.63
CA LEU A 15 -22.54 19.93 17.73
C LEU A 15 -21.97 20.18 19.14
N PRO A 16 -21.04 19.32 19.63
CA PRO A 16 -20.28 19.64 20.84
C PRO A 16 -19.48 20.92 20.65
N LYS A 17 -19.56 21.87 21.61
CA LYS A 17 -18.87 23.15 21.48
C LYS A 17 -17.36 22.99 21.42
N ASP A 18 -16.81 22.14 22.29
CA ASP A 18 -15.37 21.91 22.35
C ASP A 18 -14.85 21.33 21.00
N TRP A 19 -15.55 20.33 20.46
CA TRP A 19 -15.22 19.76 19.14
C TRP A 19 -15.28 20.84 18.03
N ALA A 20 -16.30 21.69 18.03
CA ALA A 20 -16.43 22.75 17.03
C ALA A 20 -15.29 23.78 17.15
N THR A 21 -14.91 24.13 18.36
CA THR A 21 -13.79 25.03 18.62
C THR A 21 -12.45 24.42 18.21
N ASP A 22 -12.22 23.14 18.56
CA ASP A 22 -10.97 22.42 18.25
C ASP A 22 -10.79 22.19 16.73
N ASN A 23 -11.87 22.25 15.96
CA ASN A 23 -11.87 22.07 14.51
C ASN A 23 -12.19 23.36 13.72
N ASP A 24 -12.14 24.53 14.35
CA ASP A 24 -12.41 25.85 13.74
C ASP A 24 -13.78 25.94 13.04
N VAL A 25 -14.79 25.22 13.57
CA VAL A 25 -16.15 25.21 13.02
C VAL A 25 -16.96 26.33 13.65
N GLU A 26 -17.35 27.31 12.85
CA GLU A 26 -18.13 28.47 13.21
C GLU A 26 -19.48 28.51 12.47
N ALA A 27 -20.29 29.51 12.80
CA ALA A 27 -21.55 29.76 12.09
C ALA A 27 -21.28 30.09 10.61
N GLY A 28 -21.77 29.26 9.71
CA GLY A 28 -21.55 29.37 8.28
C GLY A 28 -20.45 28.43 7.73
N SER A 29 -19.71 27.73 8.59
CA SER A 29 -18.78 26.70 8.16
C SER A 29 -19.51 25.57 7.43
N VAL A 30 -18.91 25.08 6.36
CA VAL A 30 -19.40 23.92 5.63
C VAL A 30 -18.88 22.65 6.29
N VAL A 31 -19.77 21.69 6.50
CA VAL A 31 -19.45 20.36 7.02
C VAL A 31 -19.94 19.30 6.04
N GLU A 32 -19.26 18.19 6.00
CA GLU A 32 -19.58 17.04 5.18
C GLU A 32 -20.10 15.90 6.05
N PHE A 33 -21.07 15.17 5.52
CA PHE A 33 -21.66 14.01 6.17
C PHE A 33 -21.33 12.76 5.35
N HIS A 34 -20.76 11.77 6.04
CA HIS A 34 -20.45 10.46 5.45
C HIS A 34 -21.31 9.40 6.16
N SER A 35 -22.16 8.72 5.39
CA SER A 35 -23.03 7.66 5.92
C SER A 35 -22.31 6.33 5.83
N GLU A 36 -22.15 5.66 6.97
CA GLU A 36 -21.68 4.28 7.06
C GLU A 36 -22.76 3.46 7.80
N GLU A 37 -23.56 2.70 7.07
CA GLU A 37 -24.67 1.91 7.58
C GLU A 37 -25.62 2.74 8.47
N ASP A 38 -25.58 2.53 9.79
CA ASP A 38 -26.37 3.24 10.81
C ASP A 38 -25.59 4.40 11.48
N LEU A 39 -24.36 4.65 11.05
CA LEU A 39 -23.51 5.73 11.52
C LEU A 39 -23.53 6.93 10.57
N LEU A 40 -23.48 8.11 11.13
CA LEU A 40 -23.28 9.37 10.38
C LEU A 40 -22.02 10.04 10.91
N LEU A 41 -20.97 10.03 10.12
CA LEU A 41 -19.74 10.74 10.41
C LEU A 41 -19.85 12.18 9.90
N LEU A 42 -19.36 13.12 10.69
CA LEU A 42 -19.33 14.52 10.33
C LEU A 42 -17.90 15.02 10.38
N SER A 43 -17.46 15.63 9.29
CA SER A 43 -16.15 16.29 9.20
C SER A 43 -16.30 17.75 8.75
N PRO A 44 -15.44 18.68 9.20
CA PRO A 44 -15.34 19.99 8.57
C PRO A 44 -14.87 19.78 7.12
N ARG A 45 -15.50 20.51 6.18
CA ARG A 45 -14.96 20.56 4.83
C ARG A 45 -13.64 21.32 4.88
N ARG A 46 -12.54 20.59 4.73
CA ARG A 46 -11.20 21.16 4.53
C ARG A 46 -10.88 21.06 3.04
N GLU A 47 -10.18 22.04 2.49
CA GLU A 47 -9.49 21.82 1.23
C GLU A 47 -8.56 20.61 1.46
N GLU A 48 -8.47 19.71 0.49
CA GLU A 48 -7.62 18.52 0.59
C GLU A 48 -6.18 18.94 0.88
N GLU A 49 -5.86 19.08 2.17
CA GLU A 49 -4.48 19.26 2.60
C GLU A 49 -3.74 17.94 2.34
N ARG A 50 -2.85 17.98 1.36
CA ARG A 50 -1.95 16.86 1.09
C ARG A 50 -1.14 16.56 2.33
N THR A 51 -1.13 15.31 2.72
CA THR A 51 -0.33 14.86 3.86
C THR A 51 1.14 14.92 3.48
N GLU A 52 1.87 15.87 4.06
CA GLU A 52 3.30 16.05 3.82
C GLU A 52 4.14 15.44 4.95
N GLY A 53 5.25 14.80 4.59
CA GLY A 53 6.22 14.27 5.55
C GLY A 53 7.64 14.59 5.11
N THR A 54 8.50 14.93 6.09
CA THR A 54 9.92 15.14 5.86
C THR A 54 10.72 14.06 6.57
N LEU A 55 11.72 13.51 5.89
CA LEU A 55 12.64 12.52 6.40
C LEU A 55 14.07 13.01 6.22
N ASP A 56 14.81 13.09 7.31
CA ASP A 56 16.26 13.31 7.27
C ASP A 56 16.94 11.97 6.89
N ILE A 57 17.62 11.99 5.74
CA ILE A 57 18.38 10.85 5.20
C ILE A 57 19.89 11.01 5.39
N THR A 58 20.30 11.91 6.29
CA THR A 58 21.72 12.12 6.59
C THR A 58 22.33 10.85 7.17
N GLY A 59 23.36 10.33 6.50
CA GLY A 59 24.03 9.09 6.93
C GLY A 59 23.31 7.80 6.56
N LEU A 60 22.14 7.84 5.92
CA LEU A 60 21.49 6.65 5.36
C LEU A 60 22.16 6.30 4.01
N GLU A 61 23.23 5.53 4.08
CA GLU A 61 23.97 5.07 2.89
C GLU A 61 23.59 3.65 2.47
N ASP A 62 23.08 2.85 3.41
CA ASP A 62 22.63 1.50 3.15
C ASP A 62 21.38 1.52 2.24
N LYS A 63 21.44 0.71 1.16
CA LYS A 63 20.36 0.64 0.17
C LYS A 63 19.04 0.20 0.81
N TYR A 64 19.08 -0.81 1.67
CA TYR A 64 17.87 -1.39 2.28
C TYR A 64 17.24 -0.42 3.28
N GLU A 65 18.05 0.26 4.09
CA GLU A 65 17.54 1.24 5.06
C GLU A 65 16.84 2.40 4.36
N LEU A 66 17.46 2.98 3.32
CA LEU A 66 16.88 4.10 2.57
C LEU A 66 15.62 3.68 1.80
N THR A 67 15.63 2.52 1.13
CA THR A 67 14.45 1.98 0.46
C THR A 67 13.31 1.78 1.46
N ARG A 68 13.54 1.13 2.60
CA ARG A 68 12.52 0.92 3.64
C ARG A 68 11.99 2.22 4.23
N ALA A 69 12.82 3.23 4.35
CA ALA A 69 12.42 4.54 4.82
C ALA A 69 11.43 5.21 3.84
N VAL A 70 11.74 5.21 2.54
CA VAL A 70 10.83 5.71 1.49
C VAL A 70 9.51 4.92 1.47
N MET A 71 9.57 3.57 1.48
CA MET A 71 8.41 2.70 1.51
C MET A 71 7.53 2.94 2.75
N THR A 72 8.14 3.14 3.91
CA THR A 72 7.42 3.44 5.16
C THR A 72 6.63 4.74 5.03
N MET A 73 7.21 5.79 4.46
CA MET A 73 6.52 7.05 4.22
C MET A 73 5.34 6.87 3.25
N TYR A 74 5.58 6.16 2.15
CA TYR A 74 4.55 5.87 1.17
C TYR A 74 3.37 5.08 1.77
N VAL A 75 3.62 3.94 2.40
CA VAL A 75 2.58 3.10 3.03
C VAL A 75 1.88 3.85 4.18
N SER A 76 2.57 4.77 4.84
CA SER A 76 1.97 5.63 5.87
C SER A 76 0.98 6.65 5.31
N GLY A 77 0.85 6.78 3.97
CA GLY A 77 -0.14 7.62 3.32
C GLY A 77 0.30 9.09 3.18
N PHE A 78 1.60 9.37 3.16
CA PHE A 78 2.08 10.72 2.81
C PHE A 78 1.96 10.95 1.30
N ASP A 79 1.32 12.06 0.92
CA ASP A 79 1.13 12.45 -0.49
C ASP A 79 2.36 13.17 -1.04
N VAL A 80 3.09 13.86 -0.16
CA VAL A 80 4.36 14.51 -0.47
C VAL A 80 5.41 14.06 0.54
N ILE A 81 6.51 13.50 0.05
CA ILE A 81 7.63 13.02 0.87
C ILE A 81 8.86 13.85 0.53
N ARG A 82 9.39 14.56 1.52
CA ARG A 82 10.63 15.35 1.40
C ARG A 82 11.77 14.57 2.03
N LEU A 83 12.77 14.20 1.24
CA LEU A 83 13.99 13.56 1.69
C LEU A 83 15.09 14.62 1.75
N GLU A 84 15.61 14.89 2.93
CA GLU A 84 16.54 15.99 3.17
C GLU A 84 17.87 15.51 3.77
N THR A 85 18.98 16.12 3.33
CA THR A 85 20.33 15.91 3.86
C THR A 85 21.21 17.07 3.42
N PRO A 86 22.31 17.40 4.12
CA PRO A 86 23.24 18.46 3.68
C PRO A 86 23.82 18.24 2.27
N ARG A 87 23.90 16.97 1.81
CA ARG A 87 24.34 16.64 0.46
C ARG A 87 23.85 15.25 0.06
N ILE A 88 23.00 15.19 -0.95
CA ILE A 88 22.54 13.92 -1.53
C ILE A 88 23.61 13.33 -2.43
N THR A 89 24.03 12.10 -2.12
CA THR A 89 25.03 11.38 -2.91
C THR A 89 24.41 10.76 -4.18
N ALA A 90 25.25 10.42 -5.15
CA ALA A 90 24.79 9.70 -6.35
C ALA A 90 24.22 8.31 -6.03
N ALA A 91 24.73 7.66 -4.98
CA ALA A 91 24.22 6.38 -4.51
C ALA A 91 22.80 6.54 -3.94
N GLN A 92 22.57 7.50 -3.04
CA GLN A 92 21.24 7.80 -2.49
C GLN A 92 20.24 8.13 -3.61
N ARG A 93 20.63 8.95 -4.62
CA ARG A 93 19.74 9.25 -5.75
C ARG A 93 19.30 8.01 -6.52
N ARG A 94 20.22 7.07 -6.74
CA ARG A 94 19.91 5.81 -7.42
C ARG A 94 18.93 5.00 -6.62
N VAL A 95 19.16 4.82 -5.33
CA VAL A 95 18.28 4.06 -4.42
C VAL A 95 16.90 4.70 -4.35
N ILE A 96 16.81 6.04 -4.23
CA ILE A 96 15.53 6.75 -4.19
C ILE A 96 14.74 6.51 -5.48
N ARG A 97 15.39 6.59 -6.65
CA ARG A 97 14.72 6.33 -7.93
C ARG A 97 14.26 4.87 -8.06
N GLU A 98 15.10 3.91 -7.67
CA GLU A 98 14.74 2.50 -7.67
C GLU A 98 13.53 2.25 -6.73
N ALA A 99 13.57 2.78 -5.50
CA ALA A 99 12.46 2.68 -4.56
C ALA A 99 11.16 3.30 -5.11
N THR A 100 11.27 4.47 -5.77
CA THR A 100 10.11 5.16 -6.36
C THR A 100 9.48 4.34 -7.48
N GLN A 101 10.28 3.68 -8.32
CA GLN A 101 9.78 2.81 -9.41
C GLN A 101 9.02 1.58 -8.88
N GLY A 102 9.37 1.09 -7.70
CA GLY A 102 8.66 0.01 -7.00
C GLY A 102 7.36 0.44 -6.31
N LEU A 103 6.94 1.72 -6.39
CA LEU A 103 5.76 2.24 -5.69
C LEU A 103 4.78 2.86 -6.68
N VAL A 104 3.52 2.43 -6.61
CA VAL A 104 2.48 2.86 -7.55
C VAL A 104 2.16 4.34 -7.33
N GLY A 105 2.28 5.15 -8.39
CA GLY A 105 1.91 6.56 -8.38
C GLY A 105 2.93 7.51 -7.78
N LEU A 106 3.97 7.03 -7.11
CA LEU A 106 4.97 7.89 -6.49
C LEU A 106 6.01 8.33 -7.54
N GLU A 107 6.19 9.65 -7.69
CA GLU A 107 7.10 10.24 -8.67
C GLU A 107 8.05 11.27 -8.04
N VAL A 108 9.26 11.38 -8.59
CA VAL A 108 10.22 12.42 -8.22
C VAL A 108 9.83 13.72 -8.92
N ILE A 109 9.39 14.72 -8.16
CA ILE A 109 8.96 16.03 -8.70
C ILE A 109 10.00 17.14 -8.54
N GLU A 110 10.93 16.99 -7.60
CA GLU A 110 12.01 17.94 -7.37
C GLU A 110 13.28 17.19 -6.95
N GLU A 111 14.43 17.58 -7.49
CA GLU A 111 15.73 17.04 -7.12
C GLU A 111 16.77 18.15 -7.09
N THR A 112 17.35 18.40 -5.91
CA THR A 112 18.41 19.38 -5.68
C THR A 112 19.65 18.71 -5.08
N SER A 113 20.67 19.50 -4.70
CA SER A 113 21.84 18.96 -3.97
C SER A 113 21.54 18.51 -2.55
N GLU A 114 20.47 19.03 -1.93
CA GLU A 114 20.16 18.86 -0.51
C GLU A 114 18.80 18.19 -0.26
N ARG A 115 17.94 18.11 -1.31
CA ARG A 115 16.57 17.62 -1.19
C ARG A 115 16.11 16.87 -2.43
N VAL A 116 15.37 15.78 -2.19
CA VAL A 116 14.49 15.13 -3.19
C VAL A 116 13.06 15.17 -2.69
N VAL A 117 12.13 15.60 -3.54
CA VAL A 117 10.70 15.61 -3.23
C VAL A 117 10.00 14.59 -4.10
N LEU A 118 9.34 13.64 -3.42
CA LEU A 118 8.49 12.64 -4.04
C LEU A 118 7.03 13.07 -3.86
N ARG A 119 6.19 12.78 -4.84
CA ARG A 119 4.75 13.06 -4.78
C ARG A 119 3.97 11.88 -5.34
N ASP A 120 2.91 11.53 -4.64
CA ASP A 120 1.87 10.67 -5.19
C ASP A 120 1.04 11.46 -6.22
N LEU A 121 1.01 10.97 -7.45
CA LEU A 121 0.30 11.59 -8.57
C LEU A 121 -1.02 10.89 -8.91
N LEU A 122 -1.31 9.76 -8.26
CA LEU A 122 -2.55 9.04 -8.49
C LEU A 122 -3.68 9.59 -7.64
N ASP A 123 -4.84 9.68 -8.28
CA ASP A 123 -6.09 9.93 -7.59
C ASP A 123 -6.59 8.62 -6.94
N SER A 124 -7.13 8.70 -5.72
CA SER A 124 -7.71 7.56 -5.00
C SER A 124 -8.80 6.84 -5.81
N SER A 125 -9.53 7.56 -6.66
CA SER A 125 -10.57 7.03 -7.55
C SER A 125 -10.02 6.17 -8.70
N GLU A 126 -8.75 6.34 -9.07
CA GLU A 126 -8.08 5.56 -10.14
C GLU A 126 -7.55 4.23 -9.64
N LEU A 127 -7.45 4.05 -8.31
CA LEU A 127 -6.88 2.88 -7.68
C LEU A 127 -7.95 1.80 -7.43
N SER A 128 -8.06 0.81 -8.31
CA SER A 128 -8.92 -0.34 -8.06
C SER A 128 -8.25 -1.37 -7.16
N VAL A 129 -8.55 -1.32 -5.85
CA VAL A 129 -8.10 -2.32 -4.86
C VAL A 129 -8.53 -3.74 -5.27
N HIS A 130 -9.76 -3.88 -5.80
CA HIS A 130 -10.27 -5.17 -6.27
C HIS A 130 -9.43 -5.76 -7.42
N ASN A 131 -9.04 -4.93 -8.39
CA ASN A 131 -8.19 -5.36 -9.50
C ASN A 131 -6.78 -5.74 -8.99
N ALA A 132 -6.25 -4.99 -8.04
CA ALA A 132 -4.96 -5.30 -7.43
C ALA A 132 -4.98 -6.66 -6.73
N ILE A 133 -5.98 -6.94 -5.89
CA ILE A 133 -6.15 -8.24 -5.23
C ILE A 133 -6.30 -9.37 -6.25
N THR A 134 -7.10 -9.17 -7.30
CA THR A 134 -7.28 -10.18 -8.35
C THR A 134 -5.95 -10.49 -9.05
N ARG A 135 -5.16 -9.45 -9.37
CA ARG A 135 -3.84 -9.61 -9.98
C ARG A 135 -2.85 -10.27 -9.02
N MET A 136 -2.79 -9.83 -7.75
CA MET A 136 -1.93 -10.45 -6.73
C MET A 136 -2.23 -11.94 -6.61
N ARG A 137 -3.52 -12.32 -6.52
CA ARG A 137 -3.93 -13.73 -6.44
C ARG A 137 -3.43 -14.52 -7.65
N LEU A 138 -3.62 -14.00 -8.86
CA LEU A 138 -3.18 -14.69 -10.07
C LEU A 138 -1.66 -14.88 -10.07
N VAL A 139 -0.91 -13.80 -9.83
CA VAL A 139 0.56 -13.83 -9.88
C VAL A 139 1.13 -14.72 -8.78
N SER A 140 0.69 -14.57 -7.52
CA SER A 140 1.25 -15.34 -6.39
C SER A 140 0.97 -16.84 -6.50
N LEU A 141 -0.20 -17.26 -7.02
CA LEU A 141 -0.48 -18.68 -7.24
C LEU A 141 0.35 -19.26 -8.39
N THR A 142 0.50 -18.52 -9.50
CA THR A 142 1.37 -18.95 -10.60
C THR A 142 2.84 -19.00 -10.17
N MET A 143 3.30 -18.01 -9.37
CA MET A 143 4.66 -18.06 -8.79
C MET A 143 4.88 -19.29 -7.93
N LEU A 144 3.90 -19.70 -7.14
CA LEU A 144 4.02 -20.89 -6.30
C LEU A 144 4.09 -22.18 -7.14
N GLU A 145 3.26 -22.28 -8.19
CA GLU A 145 3.30 -23.40 -9.15
C GLU A 145 4.66 -23.49 -9.82
N ASP A 146 5.11 -22.40 -10.43
CA ASP A 146 6.39 -22.31 -11.16
C ASP A 146 7.60 -22.56 -10.24
N ALA A 147 7.54 -22.07 -8.98
CA ALA A 147 8.60 -22.32 -8.01
C ALA A 147 8.75 -23.79 -7.63
N VAL A 148 7.62 -24.51 -7.46
CA VAL A 148 7.62 -25.95 -7.20
C VAL A 148 8.14 -26.72 -8.41
N GLU A 149 7.72 -26.34 -9.62
CA GLU A 149 8.19 -26.93 -10.86
C GLU A 149 9.69 -26.70 -11.03
N ALA A 150 10.16 -25.45 -10.90
CA ALA A 150 11.57 -25.10 -10.99
C ALA A 150 12.44 -25.89 -10.00
N LEU A 151 11.97 -26.04 -8.76
CA LEU A 151 12.70 -26.78 -7.73
C LEU A 151 12.79 -28.28 -8.06
N VAL A 152 11.71 -28.89 -8.53
CA VAL A 152 11.68 -30.35 -8.79
C VAL A 152 12.40 -30.71 -10.08
N ASP A 153 12.32 -29.87 -11.12
CA ASP A 153 12.92 -30.11 -12.42
C ASP A 153 14.33 -29.53 -12.57
N GLY A 154 14.79 -28.72 -11.61
CA GLY A 154 16.10 -28.08 -11.62
C GLY A 154 16.18 -26.96 -12.68
N ASP A 155 15.09 -26.22 -12.89
CA ASP A 155 15.02 -25.14 -13.87
C ASP A 155 15.40 -23.79 -13.24
N ASP A 156 16.68 -23.46 -13.35
CA ASP A 156 17.25 -22.21 -12.85
C ASP A 156 16.65 -20.95 -13.51
N ASP A 157 16.26 -21.03 -14.77
CA ASP A 157 15.73 -19.87 -15.50
C ASP A 157 14.31 -19.57 -15.04
N LEU A 158 13.48 -20.60 -14.87
CA LEU A 158 12.14 -20.48 -14.30
C LEU A 158 12.21 -19.98 -12.84
N ALA A 159 13.17 -20.49 -12.06
CA ALA A 159 13.38 -20.01 -10.68
C ALA A 159 13.70 -18.51 -10.61
N ARG A 160 14.56 -18.01 -11.51
CA ARG A 160 14.87 -16.56 -11.56
C ARG A 160 13.67 -15.73 -11.99
N ASP A 161 12.87 -16.22 -12.95
CA ASP A 161 11.64 -15.53 -13.35
C ASP A 161 10.63 -15.41 -12.19
N VAL A 162 10.50 -16.45 -11.36
CA VAL A 162 9.68 -16.39 -10.13
C VAL A 162 10.19 -15.29 -9.18
N MET A 163 11.50 -15.22 -8.95
CA MET A 163 12.08 -14.21 -8.06
C MET A 163 11.90 -12.77 -8.59
N GLU A 164 11.91 -12.56 -9.90
CA GLU A 164 11.69 -11.25 -10.51
C GLU A 164 10.21 -10.80 -10.40
N ARG A 165 9.26 -11.73 -10.42
CA ARG A 165 7.82 -11.42 -10.29
C ARG A 165 7.39 -11.02 -8.87
N ASP A 166 8.21 -11.26 -7.86
CA ASP A 166 7.95 -10.85 -6.47
C ASP A 166 7.78 -9.34 -6.35
N ASP A 167 8.62 -8.56 -7.04
CA ASP A 167 8.52 -7.10 -7.09
C ASP A 167 7.14 -6.60 -7.56
N ASP A 168 6.48 -7.32 -8.47
CA ASP A 168 5.14 -6.99 -8.96
C ASP A 168 4.06 -7.19 -7.89
N VAL A 169 4.17 -8.26 -7.07
CA VAL A 169 3.25 -8.53 -5.95
C VAL A 169 3.46 -7.51 -4.84
N ASP A 170 4.70 -7.25 -4.47
CA ASP A 170 5.10 -6.26 -3.47
C ASP A 170 4.57 -4.87 -3.80
N ARG A 171 4.73 -4.45 -5.06
CA ARG A 171 4.23 -3.17 -5.54
C ARG A 171 2.73 -2.99 -5.31
N LEU A 172 1.95 -4.04 -5.58
CA LEU A 172 0.50 -4.05 -5.36
C LEU A 172 0.16 -4.09 -3.86
N TRP A 173 0.91 -4.85 -3.07
CA TRP A 173 0.78 -4.92 -1.62
C TRP A 173 0.97 -3.55 -0.97
N TYR A 174 2.02 -2.80 -1.35
CA TYR A 174 2.27 -1.46 -0.83
C TYR A 174 1.15 -0.49 -1.20
N MET A 175 0.62 -0.57 -2.43
CA MET A 175 -0.51 0.24 -2.87
C MET A 175 -1.77 -0.05 -2.04
N VAL A 176 -2.17 -1.32 -1.87
CA VAL A 176 -3.34 -1.71 -1.06
C VAL A 176 -3.17 -1.25 0.38
N SER A 177 -1.96 -1.42 0.95
CA SER A 177 -1.65 -0.98 2.31
C SER A 177 -1.75 0.54 2.47
N ARG A 178 -1.29 1.32 1.48
CA ARG A 178 -1.44 2.78 1.45
C ARG A 178 -2.92 3.18 1.40
N VAL A 179 -3.70 2.63 0.48
CA VAL A 179 -5.15 2.92 0.36
C VAL A 179 -5.87 2.63 1.66
N PHE A 180 -5.62 1.48 2.28
CA PHE A 180 -6.20 1.14 3.58
C PHE A 180 -5.86 2.17 4.66
N ARG A 181 -4.61 2.62 4.75
CA ARG A 181 -4.19 3.66 5.70
C ARG A 181 -4.88 4.99 5.47
N THR A 182 -5.04 5.38 4.20
CA THR A 182 -5.73 6.61 3.81
C THR A 182 -7.22 6.55 4.23
N VAL A 183 -7.89 5.44 3.92
CA VAL A 183 -9.31 5.20 4.29
C VAL A 183 -9.51 5.18 5.81
N LEU A 184 -8.55 4.65 6.59
CA LEU A 184 -8.63 4.69 8.05
C LEU A 184 -8.56 6.09 8.63
N ARG A 185 -7.80 7.00 8.00
CA ARG A 185 -7.59 8.37 8.48
C ARG A 185 -8.65 9.33 7.99
N ASN A 186 -9.11 9.13 6.76
CA ASN A 186 -10.05 10.04 6.10
C ASN A 186 -11.32 9.29 5.68
N PRO A 187 -12.47 9.55 6.33
CA PRO A 187 -13.75 8.97 5.92
C PRO A 187 -14.16 9.32 4.48
N THR A 188 -13.75 10.48 3.96
CA THR A 188 -14.01 10.88 2.58
C THR A 188 -13.34 9.94 1.59
N ALA A 189 -12.10 9.51 1.89
CA ALA A 189 -11.37 8.57 1.05
C ALA A 189 -12.08 7.22 0.87
N ALA A 190 -12.83 6.75 1.87
CA ALA A 190 -13.65 5.53 1.72
C ALA A 190 -14.73 5.70 0.64
N THR A 191 -15.33 6.89 0.56
CA THR A 191 -16.33 7.23 -0.47
C THR A 191 -15.70 7.36 -1.86
N GLU A 192 -14.52 7.95 -1.96
CA GLU A 192 -13.77 8.12 -3.21
C GLU A 192 -13.29 6.77 -3.77
N VAL A 193 -12.74 5.92 -2.91
CA VAL A 193 -12.33 4.55 -3.26
C VAL A 193 -13.54 3.65 -3.57
N GLY A 194 -14.73 4.03 -3.13
CA GLY A 194 -15.97 3.28 -3.33
C GLY A 194 -16.06 1.98 -2.52
N LEU A 195 -15.29 1.88 -1.41
CA LEU A 195 -15.24 0.71 -0.55
C LEU A 195 -15.51 1.09 0.92
N PRO A 196 -16.40 0.34 1.62
CA PRO A 196 -16.54 0.46 3.07
C PRO A 196 -15.20 0.19 3.79
N ARG A 197 -15.02 0.77 4.98
CA ARG A 197 -13.77 0.68 5.74
C ARG A 197 -13.43 -0.74 6.20
N ASP A 198 -14.44 -1.53 6.56
CA ASP A 198 -14.31 -2.94 6.90
C ASP A 198 -13.89 -3.78 5.68
N THR A 199 -14.50 -3.54 4.52
CA THR A 199 -14.13 -4.19 3.25
C THR A 199 -12.68 -3.85 2.87
N CYS A 200 -12.23 -2.60 3.09
CA CYS A 200 -10.81 -2.24 2.89
C CYS A 200 -9.87 -3.02 3.82
N PHE A 201 -10.30 -3.32 5.06
CA PHE A 201 -9.53 -4.17 5.97
C PHE A 201 -9.44 -5.62 5.45
N ASP A 202 -10.55 -6.17 4.94
CA ASP A 202 -10.57 -7.53 4.38
C ASP A 202 -9.66 -7.65 3.17
N PHE A 203 -9.68 -6.65 2.28
CA PHE A 203 -8.75 -6.60 1.15
C PHE A 203 -7.29 -6.48 1.58
N GLN A 204 -6.99 -5.62 2.54
CA GLN A 204 -5.64 -5.48 3.06
C GLN A 204 -5.14 -6.77 3.73
N SER A 205 -6.00 -7.44 4.48
CA SER A 205 -5.68 -8.73 5.11
C SER A 205 -5.46 -9.83 4.07
N SER A 206 -6.27 -9.85 3.01
CA SER A 206 -6.12 -10.79 1.89
C SER A 206 -4.83 -10.52 1.11
N ALA A 207 -4.53 -9.26 0.79
CA ALA A 207 -3.30 -8.86 0.11
C ALA A 207 -2.06 -9.32 0.87
N ARG A 208 -2.07 -9.18 2.21
CA ARG A 208 -0.97 -9.65 3.05
C ARG A 208 -0.75 -11.17 2.97
N GLN A 209 -1.82 -11.96 2.83
CA GLN A 209 -1.66 -13.41 2.67
C GLN A 209 -1.13 -13.76 1.28
N LEU A 210 -1.55 -13.03 0.25
CA LEU A 210 -1.08 -13.23 -1.13
C LEU A 210 0.40 -12.87 -1.28
N GLU A 211 0.85 -11.76 -0.68
CA GLU A 211 2.27 -11.40 -0.60
C GLU A 211 3.08 -12.49 0.10
N ARG A 212 2.58 -13.04 1.21
CA ARG A 212 3.27 -14.14 1.90
C ARG A 212 3.35 -15.41 1.04
N ILE A 213 2.38 -15.67 0.18
CA ILE A 213 2.45 -16.80 -0.77
C ILE A 213 3.56 -16.52 -1.79
N ALA A 214 3.65 -15.31 -2.35
CA ALA A 214 4.72 -14.90 -3.26
C ALA A 214 6.10 -14.99 -2.60
N ASP A 215 6.23 -14.46 -1.38
CA ASP A 215 7.42 -14.56 -0.53
C ASP A 215 7.90 -16.01 -0.33
N HIS A 216 6.96 -16.95 -0.13
CA HIS A 216 7.30 -18.38 -0.03
C HIS A 216 7.67 -18.98 -1.37
N ALA A 217 7.01 -18.61 -2.46
CA ALA A 217 7.37 -19.02 -3.80
C ALA A 217 8.80 -18.58 -4.17
N THR A 218 9.14 -17.33 -3.86
CA THR A 218 10.51 -16.79 -4.04
C THR A 218 11.55 -17.57 -3.25
N LYS A 219 11.26 -17.96 -2.01
CA LYS A 219 12.16 -18.79 -1.19
C LYS A 219 12.32 -20.21 -1.76
N ILE A 220 11.25 -20.78 -2.31
CA ILE A 220 11.31 -22.10 -2.98
C ILE A 220 12.14 -21.99 -4.26
N ALA A 221 11.96 -20.93 -5.03
CA ALA A 221 12.75 -20.65 -6.23
C ALA A 221 14.24 -20.44 -5.93
N ASP A 222 14.58 -19.73 -4.85
CA ASP A 222 15.97 -19.56 -4.40
C ASP A 222 16.62 -20.92 -4.04
N LEU A 223 15.85 -21.85 -3.45
CA LEU A 223 16.32 -23.21 -3.23
C LEU A 223 16.59 -23.96 -4.55
N ALA A 224 15.78 -23.74 -5.59
CA ALA A 224 16.00 -24.37 -6.88
C ALA A 224 17.35 -23.99 -7.50
N VAL A 225 17.74 -22.70 -7.36
CA VAL A 225 19.03 -22.19 -7.86
C VAL A 225 20.22 -22.67 -7.00
N THR A 226 20.00 -22.95 -5.71
CA THR A 226 21.09 -23.28 -4.76
C THR A 226 21.31 -24.78 -4.59
N LEU A 227 20.32 -25.63 -4.86
CA LEU A 227 20.40 -27.08 -4.74
C LEU A 227 20.76 -27.73 -6.09
N GLU A 228 21.69 -28.69 -6.07
CA GLU A 228 22.07 -29.44 -7.29
C GLU A 228 20.92 -30.33 -7.82
N ALA A 229 20.14 -30.93 -6.94
CA ALA A 229 18.97 -31.73 -7.29
C ALA A 229 18.08 -32.01 -6.07
N VAL A 230 16.78 -32.17 -6.34
CA VAL A 230 15.81 -32.63 -5.36
C VAL A 230 15.52 -34.10 -5.56
N PRO A 231 15.69 -34.97 -4.54
CA PRO A 231 15.35 -36.39 -4.68
C PRO A 231 13.88 -36.63 -4.99
N ASP A 232 13.53 -37.62 -5.80
CA ASP A 232 12.14 -38.01 -6.14
C ASP A 232 11.28 -38.28 -4.91
N THR A 233 11.88 -38.73 -3.81
CA THR A 233 11.23 -38.95 -2.52
C THR A 233 10.71 -37.68 -1.88
N VAL A 234 11.19 -36.51 -2.32
CA VAL A 234 10.76 -35.17 -1.88
C VAL A 234 9.94 -34.49 -2.99
N GLY A 235 10.42 -34.54 -4.23
CA GLY A 235 9.78 -33.85 -5.35
C GLY A 235 8.37 -34.35 -5.65
N THR A 236 8.14 -35.66 -5.66
CA THR A 236 6.81 -36.24 -5.92
C THR A 236 5.77 -35.83 -4.83
N PRO A 237 6.04 -35.97 -3.52
CA PRO A 237 5.12 -35.49 -2.49
C PRO A 237 4.91 -33.98 -2.52
N LEU A 238 5.91 -33.17 -2.90
CA LEU A 238 5.80 -31.72 -2.97
C LEU A 238 4.80 -31.30 -4.07
N ARG A 239 4.89 -31.91 -5.27
CA ARG A 239 3.91 -31.68 -6.33
C ARG A 239 2.49 -32.07 -5.91
N ALA A 240 2.33 -33.24 -5.29
CA ALA A 240 1.02 -33.69 -4.83
C ALA A 240 0.42 -32.73 -3.76
N LEU A 241 1.26 -32.21 -2.87
CA LEU A 241 0.84 -31.23 -1.86
C LEU A 241 0.42 -29.92 -2.51
N HIS A 242 1.14 -29.47 -3.54
CA HIS A 242 0.79 -28.26 -4.29
C HIS A 242 -0.56 -28.44 -5.02
N GLU A 243 -0.76 -29.56 -5.73
CA GLU A 243 -2.03 -29.88 -6.41
C GLU A 243 -3.23 -29.93 -5.45
N GLU A 244 -3.03 -30.36 -4.20
CA GLU A 244 -4.09 -30.40 -3.17
C GLU A 244 -4.39 -28.99 -2.59
N ALA A 245 -3.40 -28.09 -2.59
CA ALA A 245 -3.51 -26.74 -2.01
C ALA A 245 -4.00 -25.67 -3.00
N ALA A 246 -3.87 -25.87 -4.29
CA ALA A 246 -4.26 -24.96 -5.37
C ALA A 246 -5.74 -25.09 -5.73
#